data_8e346b56f6582e64f10c48984d187d12
#
_entry.id   8e346b56f6582e64f10c48984d187d12
#
_cell.length_a   1.000
_cell.length_b   1.000
_cell.length_c   1.000
_cell.angle_alpha   90.00
_cell.angle_beta   90.00
_cell.angle_gamma   90.00
#
_symmetry.space_group_name_H-M   'P 1'
#
loop_
_entity.id
_entity.type
_entity.pdbx_description
1 polymer ?
#
loop_
_entity_poly.entity_id
_entity_poly.type
_entity_poly.pdbx_seq_one_letter_code
_entity_poly.pdbx_strand_id
1 'polypeptide(L)'
;LWSAAEDLGMAAVAHVGFGRERIQFGWANNGASDLSTYSLLSLAIAPSLPPQLLLGALVFDGVLERHPKLTVIIEEVGVSWLPHLLSVLDRSVGRPSSEVLPDGEERPYYAGSAYKLPLAPSEYLKRQVKVTPLVATEPLRPTFDLVPEMLCFSSDYPHVEGTGNAVAICEHQLNDIDSLVRAKFYSGVGDRIGL
;
A
#
# COMPACT_ATOMS: atom_id res chain seq x y z
N LEU A 1 -20.29 -1.78 -4.91
CA LEU A 1 -19.38 -2.39 -3.94
C LEU A 1 -18.95 -1.39 -2.88
N TRP A 2 -18.25 -0.31 -3.26
CA TRP A 2 -17.64 0.65 -2.32
C TRP A 2 -18.68 1.37 -1.44
N SER A 3 -19.80 1.82 -2.02
CA SER A 3 -20.91 2.43 -1.25
C SER A 3 -21.46 1.48 -0.19
N ALA A 4 -21.66 0.21 -0.55
CA ALA A 4 -22.17 -0.78 0.41
C ALA A 4 -21.17 -1.04 1.55
N ALA A 5 -19.87 -1.12 1.26
CA ALA A 5 -18.85 -1.27 2.29
C ALA A 5 -18.82 -0.05 3.23
N GLU A 6 -18.86 1.15 2.67
CA GLU A 6 -18.90 2.40 3.45
C GLU A 6 -20.15 2.52 4.32
N ASP A 7 -21.34 2.26 3.74
CA ASP A 7 -22.63 2.35 4.44
C ASP A 7 -22.75 1.36 5.59
N LEU A 8 -22.14 0.19 5.45
CA LEU A 8 -22.11 -0.87 6.46
C LEU A 8 -20.94 -0.76 7.45
N GLY A 9 -20.06 0.24 7.31
CA GLY A 9 -18.85 0.38 8.12
C GLY A 9 -17.84 -0.76 7.95
N MET A 10 -17.88 -1.46 6.80
CA MET A 10 -16.97 -2.58 6.50
C MET A 10 -15.67 -2.09 5.90
N ALA A 11 -14.56 -2.70 6.31
CA ALA A 11 -13.29 -2.52 5.61
C ALA A 11 -13.22 -3.38 4.35
N ALA A 12 -12.65 -2.82 3.28
CA ALA A 12 -12.26 -3.58 2.11
C ALA A 12 -10.83 -4.11 2.30
N VAL A 13 -10.68 -5.42 2.38
CA VAL A 13 -9.37 -6.06 2.59
C VAL A 13 -8.82 -6.57 1.27
N ALA A 14 -7.58 -6.25 0.97
CA ALA A 14 -6.81 -6.81 -0.13
C ALA A 14 -5.60 -7.56 0.46
N HIS A 15 -5.64 -8.87 0.35
CA HIS A 15 -4.66 -9.81 0.88
C HIS A 15 -3.67 -10.23 -0.21
N VAL A 16 -2.45 -10.67 0.15
CA VAL A 16 -1.47 -11.21 -0.80
C VAL A 16 -2.11 -12.25 -1.74
N GLY A 17 -1.65 -12.30 -2.97
CA GLY A 17 -2.16 -13.24 -3.99
C GLY A 17 -3.37 -12.75 -4.79
N PHE A 18 -3.97 -11.59 -4.46
CA PHE A 18 -4.92 -10.94 -5.36
C PHE A 18 -4.18 -10.32 -6.56
N GLY A 19 -4.87 -10.23 -7.72
CA GLY A 19 -4.32 -9.53 -8.88
C GLY A 19 -3.01 -10.10 -9.39
N ARG A 20 -2.89 -11.45 -9.52
CA ARG A 20 -1.66 -12.09 -10.00
C ARG A 20 -1.21 -11.49 -11.32
N GLU A 21 -0.19 -10.63 -11.25
CA GLU A 21 0.52 -10.18 -12.44
C GLU A 21 1.21 -11.38 -13.09
N ARG A 22 0.99 -11.52 -14.40
CA ARG A 22 1.74 -12.52 -15.16
C ARG A 22 3.15 -12.03 -15.39
N ILE A 23 4.05 -12.39 -14.49
CA ILE A 23 5.48 -12.21 -14.74
C ILE A 23 5.82 -13.05 -15.98
N GLN A 24 6.45 -12.41 -16.97
CA GLN A 24 6.86 -13.13 -18.18
C GLN A 24 7.78 -14.27 -17.80
N PHE A 25 7.44 -15.47 -18.23
CA PHE A 25 8.16 -16.70 -17.93
C PHE A 25 9.68 -16.62 -18.12
N GLY A 26 10.13 -15.95 -19.18
CA GLY A 26 11.55 -15.81 -19.46
C GLY A 26 12.34 -15.01 -18.41
N TRP A 27 11.67 -14.20 -17.59
CA TRP A 27 12.31 -13.38 -16.56
C TRP A 27 12.26 -14.05 -15.19
N ALA A 28 11.23 -14.85 -14.94
CA ALA A 28 10.95 -15.42 -13.64
C ALA A 28 11.57 -16.80 -13.42
N ASN A 29 12.08 -17.43 -14.47
CA ASN A 29 12.31 -18.85 -14.40
C ASN A 29 13.64 -19.25 -13.76
N ASN A 30 14.65 -18.41 -13.69
CA ASN A 30 15.96 -18.72 -13.04
C ASN A 30 16.35 -20.23 -12.99
N GLY A 31 16.01 -21.01 -14.03
CA GLY A 31 16.22 -22.45 -14.06
C GLY A 31 15.16 -23.31 -13.35
N ALA A 32 14.04 -22.72 -12.90
CA ALA A 32 12.93 -23.50 -12.35
C ALA A 32 12.31 -24.34 -13.48
N SER A 33 12.21 -25.65 -13.25
CA SER A 33 11.77 -26.62 -14.26
C SER A 33 10.23 -26.75 -14.36
N ASP A 34 9.50 -26.17 -13.42
CA ASP A 34 8.04 -26.21 -13.39
C ASP A 34 7.42 -24.94 -12.78
N LEU A 35 6.10 -24.79 -12.99
CA LEU A 35 5.29 -23.67 -12.52
C LEU A 35 4.96 -23.69 -11.03
N SER A 36 5.31 -24.76 -10.32
CA SER A 36 5.05 -24.92 -8.89
C SER A 36 6.11 -24.23 -8.03
N THR A 37 7.25 -23.89 -8.64
CA THR A 37 8.37 -23.25 -7.95
C THR A 37 8.25 -21.73 -8.05
N TYR A 38 8.08 -21.06 -6.93
CA TYR A 38 8.13 -19.60 -6.87
C TYR A 38 9.53 -19.10 -7.24
N SER A 39 9.62 -18.27 -8.28
CA SER A 39 10.88 -17.61 -8.59
C SER A 39 11.21 -16.56 -7.53
N LEU A 40 12.51 -16.26 -7.34
CA LEU A 40 12.94 -15.18 -6.45
C LEU A 40 12.28 -13.84 -6.82
N LEU A 41 12.05 -13.59 -8.10
CA LEU A 41 11.35 -12.39 -8.58
C LEU A 41 9.90 -12.35 -8.08
N SER A 42 9.20 -13.50 -8.13
CA SER A 42 7.82 -13.62 -7.64
C SER A 42 7.72 -13.40 -6.12
N LEU A 43 8.72 -13.82 -5.37
CA LEU A 43 8.76 -13.60 -3.92
C LEU A 43 9.17 -12.17 -3.56
N ALA A 44 10.12 -11.58 -4.29
CA ALA A 44 10.72 -10.31 -3.90
C ALA A 44 9.89 -9.08 -4.31
N ILE A 45 9.25 -9.10 -5.48
CA ILE A 45 8.62 -7.91 -6.07
C ILE A 45 7.13 -8.10 -6.32
N ALA A 46 6.73 -9.26 -6.84
CA ALA A 46 5.36 -9.48 -7.28
C ALA A 46 4.30 -9.25 -6.20
N PRO A 47 4.52 -9.57 -4.91
CA PRO A 47 3.49 -9.34 -3.88
C PRO A 47 3.10 -7.88 -3.71
N SER A 48 4.03 -6.94 -3.88
CA SER A 48 3.78 -5.50 -3.67
C SER A 48 3.22 -4.77 -4.89
N LEU A 49 3.25 -5.34 -6.10
CA LEU A 49 2.77 -4.68 -7.31
C LEU A 49 1.24 -4.53 -7.37
N PRO A 50 0.43 -5.59 -7.15
CA PRO A 50 -1.03 -5.48 -7.21
C PRO A 50 -1.61 -4.45 -6.23
N PRO A 51 -1.17 -4.37 -4.95
CA PRO A 51 -1.68 -3.33 -4.05
C PRO A 51 -1.31 -1.92 -4.49
N GLN A 52 -0.13 -1.70 -5.08
CA GLN A 52 0.24 -0.39 -5.61
C GLN A 52 -0.69 0.02 -6.77
N LEU A 53 -1.01 -0.90 -7.68
CA LEU A 53 -1.97 -0.66 -8.77
C LEU A 53 -3.38 -0.40 -8.23
N LEU A 54 -3.84 -1.21 -7.27
CA LEU A 54 -5.15 -1.02 -6.63
C LEU A 54 -5.26 0.35 -5.98
N LEU A 55 -4.29 0.74 -5.16
CA LEU A 55 -4.30 2.02 -4.46
C LEU A 55 -4.25 3.20 -5.44
N GLY A 56 -3.45 3.10 -6.49
CA GLY A 56 -3.45 4.09 -7.57
C GLY A 56 -4.80 4.21 -8.26
N ALA A 57 -5.44 3.08 -8.59
CA ALA A 57 -6.78 3.08 -9.20
C ALA A 57 -7.85 3.68 -8.26
N LEU A 58 -7.85 3.32 -6.97
CA LEU A 58 -8.80 3.87 -5.99
C LEU A 58 -8.70 5.40 -5.88
N VAL A 59 -7.49 5.95 -5.99
CA VAL A 59 -7.27 7.40 -6.01
C VAL A 59 -7.70 7.99 -7.35
N PHE A 60 -7.12 7.55 -8.46
CA PHE A 60 -7.28 8.19 -9.76
C PHE A 60 -8.69 8.05 -10.34
N ASP A 61 -9.38 6.95 -10.04
CA ASP A 61 -10.80 6.77 -10.37
C ASP A 61 -11.73 7.50 -9.39
N GLY A 62 -11.18 8.22 -8.40
CA GLY A 62 -11.92 9.03 -7.44
C GLY A 62 -12.79 8.22 -6.47
N VAL A 63 -12.47 6.94 -6.24
CA VAL A 63 -13.22 6.08 -5.30
C VAL A 63 -13.08 6.62 -3.88
N LEU A 64 -11.86 6.95 -3.45
CA LEU A 64 -11.59 7.46 -2.11
C LEU A 64 -12.16 8.86 -1.86
N GLU A 65 -12.37 9.66 -2.91
CA GLU A 65 -13.08 10.93 -2.80
C GLU A 65 -14.59 10.74 -2.63
N ARG A 66 -15.20 9.86 -3.45
CA ARG A 66 -16.64 9.60 -3.37
C ARG A 66 -17.06 8.82 -2.13
N HIS A 67 -16.11 8.11 -1.50
CA HIS A 67 -16.36 7.25 -0.32
C HIS A 67 -15.40 7.62 0.82
N PRO A 68 -15.54 8.80 1.45
CA PRO A 68 -14.57 9.33 2.41
C PRO A 68 -14.47 8.53 3.73
N LYS A 69 -15.46 7.69 4.03
CA LYS A 69 -15.46 6.82 5.22
C LYS A 69 -15.01 5.38 4.91
N LEU A 70 -14.80 5.04 3.63
CA LEU A 70 -14.32 3.72 3.24
C LEU A 70 -12.93 3.48 3.86
N THR A 71 -12.77 2.35 4.52
CA THR A 71 -11.47 1.86 5.00
C THR A 71 -10.97 0.75 4.09
N VAL A 72 -9.72 0.86 3.65
CA VAL A 72 -9.04 -0.17 2.84
C VAL A 72 -7.86 -0.70 3.64
N ILE A 73 -7.75 -2.01 3.73
CA ILE A 73 -6.64 -2.69 4.44
C ILE A 73 -5.87 -3.53 3.43
N ILE A 74 -4.55 -3.39 3.42
CA ILE A 74 -3.64 -4.18 2.59
C ILE A 74 -2.85 -5.11 3.51
N GLU A 75 -2.90 -6.41 3.25
CA GLU A 75 -2.33 -7.44 4.12
C GLU A 75 -1.30 -8.32 3.40
N GLU A 76 -0.29 -8.78 4.16
CA GLU A 76 0.77 -9.72 3.76
C GLU A 76 1.61 -9.31 2.54
N VAL A 77 1.88 -8.03 2.36
CA VAL A 77 2.72 -7.54 1.24
C VAL A 77 3.87 -6.65 1.71
N GLY A 78 4.06 -6.58 3.02
CA GLY A 78 5.03 -5.68 3.64
C GLY A 78 4.66 -4.19 3.51
N VAL A 79 5.50 -3.31 4.05
CA VAL A 79 5.23 -1.87 4.09
C VAL A 79 6.35 -1.02 3.49
N SER A 80 7.52 -1.58 3.19
CA SER A 80 8.69 -0.83 2.74
C SER A 80 8.50 -0.09 1.40
N TRP A 81 7.56 -0.52 0.56
CA TRP A 81 7.19 0.10 -0.72
C TRP A 81 6.30 1.34 -0.56
N LEU A 82 5.62 1.49 0.58
CA LEU A 82 4.54 2.47 0.78
C LEU A 82 5.00 3.93 0.67
N PRO A 83 6.09 4.39 1.34
CA PRO A 83 6.55 5.78 1.21
C PRO A 83 6.93 6.13 -0.23
N HIS A 84 7.50 5.18 -0.97
CA HIS A 84 7.83 5.38 -2.39
C HIS A 84 6.58 5.59 -3.23
N LEU A 85 5.55 4.74 -3.04
CA LEU A 85 4.28 4.88 -3.76
C LEU A 85 3.66 6.26 -3.54
N LEU A 86 3.55 6.72 -2.29
CA LEU A 86 2.99 8.04 -1.97
C LEU A 86 3.70 9.15 -2.75
N SER A 87 5.04 9.12 -2.72
CA SER A 87 5.85 10.10 -3.45
C SER A 87 5.67 10.04 -4.97
N VAL A 88 5.54 8.83 -5.54
CA VAL A 88 5.34 8.66 -7.00
C VAL A 88 3.97 9.19 -7.42
N LEU A 89 2.92 8.87 -6.68
CA LEU A 89 1.56 9.30 -7.00
C LEU A 89 1.44 10.84 -6.94
N ASP A 90 1.97 11.49 -5.90
CA ASP A 90 1.93 12.94 -5.77
C ASP A 90 2.71 13.65 -6.88
N ARG A 91 3.91 13.15 -7.22
CA ARG A 91 4.69 13.71 -8.34
C ARG A 91 4.01 13.52 -9.69
N SER A 92 3.20 12.48 -9.84
CA SER A 92 2.52 12.20 -11.10
C SER A 92 1.44 13.24 -11.43
N VAL A 93 0.74 13.74 -10.41
CA VAL A 93 -0.31 14.77 -10.60
C VAL A 93 0.25 16.19 -10.66
N GLY A 94 1.44 16.42 -10.13
CA GLY A 94 2.15 17.71 -10.17
C GLY A 94 2.94 17.96 -11.45
N ARG A 95 2.93 17.03 -12.42
CA ARG A 95 3.68 17.20 -13.68
C ARG A 95 2.95 18.10 -14.66
N PRO A 96 3.70 18.91 -15.45
CA PRO A 96 3.09 19.72 -16.50
C PRO A 96 2.36 18.82 -17.51
N SER A 97 1.27 19.35 -18.08
CA SER A 97 0.46 18.64 -19.07
C SER A 97 1.16 18.47 -20.43
N SER A 98 2.19 19.26 -20.67
CA SER A 98 2.97 19.26 -21.90
C SER A 98 4.45 19.49 -21.61
N GLU A 99 5.28 19.03 -22.52
CA GLU A 99 6.72 19.27 -22.57
C GLU A 99 7.00 20.12 -23.81
N VAL A 100 7.72 21.24 -23.64
CA VAL A 100 8.23 22.04 -24.76
C VAL A 100 9.58 21.46 -25.17
N LEU A 101 9.64 20.95 -26.39
CA LEU A 101 10.86 20.39 -26.95
C LEU A 101 11.86 21.49 -27.34
N PRO A 102 13.17 21.15 -27.57
CA PRO A 102 14.18 22.14 -27.99
C PRO A 102 13.85 22.87 -29.30
N ASP A 103 13.03 22.29 -30.15
CA ASP A 103 12.52 22.89 -31.39
C ASP A 103 11.30 23.82 -31.20
N GLY A 104 10.81 23.95 -29.96
CA GLY A 104 9.64 24.75 -29.61
C GLY A 104 8.31 24.04 -29.81
N GLU A 105 8.28 22.79 -30.29
CA GLU A 105 7.04 22.01 -30.34
C GLU A 105 6.58 21.61 -28.90
N GLU A 106 5.28 21.75 -28.68
CA GLU A 106 4.64 21.33 -27.45
C GLU A 106 4.06 19.92 -27.63
N ARG A 107 4.54 18.97 -26.84
CA ARG A 107 4.00 17.60 -26.82
C ARG A 107 3.24 17.34 -25.55
N PRO A 108 2.03 16.74 -25.62
CA PRO A 108 1.32 16.30 -24.42
C PRO A 108 2.17 15.26 -23.70
N TYR A 109 2.50 15.54 -22.46
CA TYR A 109 3.39 14.67 -21.67
C TYR A 109 2.64 13.57 -20.93
N TYR A 110 1.51 13.95 -20.29
CA TYR A 110 0.65 13.04 -19.53
C TYR A 110 -0.81 13.50 -19.51
N ALA A 111 -1.72 12.53 -19.36
CA ALA A 111 -3.10 12.81 -18.95
C ALA A 111 -3.22 13.34 -17.49
N GLY A 112 -2.11 13.58 -16.79
CA GLY A 112 -2.07 14.09 -15.40
C GLY A 112 -2.73 15.45 -15.20
N SER A 113 -2.87 16.25 -16.26
CA SER A 113 -3.76 17.43 -16.28
C SER A 113 -5.24 17.11 -16.06
N ALA A 114 -5.62 15.83 -16.12
CA ALA A 114 -6.96 15.35 -15.84
C ALA A 114 -7.22 15.12 -14.35
N TYR A 115 -6.20 15.14 -13.48
CA TYR A 115 -6.40 15.02 -12.05
C TYR A 115 -7.09 16.29 -11.51
N LYS A 116 -8.34 16.14 -11.08
CA LYS A 116 -9.19 17.24 -10.61
C LYS A 116 -9.70 17.03 -9.20
N LEU A 117 -9.16 16.04 -8.49
CA LEU A 117 -9.58 15.79 -7.11
C LEU A 117 -8.93 16.81 -6.16
N PRO A 118 -9.66 17.21 -5.08
CA PRO A 118 -9.24 18.31 -4.21
C PRO A 118 -8.02 18.03 -3.34
N LEU A 119 -7.75 16.76 -3.02
CA LEU A 119 -6.61 16.36 -2.19
C LEU A 119 -5.48 15.78 -3.03
N ALA A 120 -4.25 15.82 -2.53
CA ALA A 120 -3.16 15.07 -3.12
C ALA A 120 -3.39 13.55 -3.00
N PRO A 121 -2.88 12.73 -3.92
CA PRO A 121 -3.01 11.28 -3.85
C PRO A 121 -2.62 10.68 -2.50
N SER A 122 -1.51 11.13 -1.93
CA SER A 122 -1.03 10.65 -0.62
C SER A 122 -1.99 10.99 0.52
N GLU A 123 -2.71 12.11 0.46
CA GLU A 123 -3.67 12.52 1.49
C GLU A 123 -4.89 11.59 1.52
N TYR A 124 -5.38 11.15 0.34
CA TYR A 124 -6.42 10.13 0.26
C TYR A 124 -5.99 8.82 0.89
N LEU A 125 -4.79 8.35 0.55
CA LEU A 125 -4.26 7.10 1.07
C LEU A 125 -4.05 7.17 2.58
N LYS A 126 -3.44 8.23 3.09
CA LYS A 126 -3.25 8.45 4.55
C LYS A 126 -4.57 8.49 5.32
N ARG A 127 -5.61 9.06 4.71
CA ARG A 127 -6.93 9.15 5.32
C ARG A 127 -7.63 7.81 5.47
N GLN A 128 -7.49 6.90 4.48
CA GLN A 128 -8.40 5.75 4.33
C GLN A 128 -7.72 4.39 4.26
N VAL A 129 -6.39 4.33 4.06
CA VAL A 129 -5.68 3.07 3.86
C VAL A 129 -4.87 2.69 5.09
N LYS A 130 -4.92 1.41 5.42
CA LYS A 130 -4.06 0.74 6.40
C LYS A 130 -3.27 -0.37 5.73
N VAL A 131 -2.04 -0.58 6.17
CA VAL A 131 -1.16 -1.63 5.65
C VAL A 131 -0.54 -2.37 6.82
N THR A 132 -0.54 -3.70 6.75
CA THR A 132 0.09 -4.54 7.78
C THR A 132 1.55 -4.83 7.42
N PRO A 133 2.50 -4.62 8.33
CA PRO A 133 3.90 -4.99 8.12
C PRO A 133 4.10 -6.51 8.27
N LEU A 134 5.10 -7.04 7.59
CA LEU A 134 5.65 -8.38 7.81
C LEU A 134 6.78 -8.30 8.84
N VAL A 135 6.43 -8.13 10.12
CA VAL A 135 7.36 -7.76 11.19
C VAL A 135 8.49 -8.76 11.44
N ALA A 136 8.33 -10.00 11.00
CA ALA A 136 9.37 -11.04 11.10
C ALA A 136 10.44 -10.91 10.00
N THR A 137 10.13 -10.24 8.87
CA THR A 137 10.97 -10.28 7.67
C THR A 137 11.42 -8.90 7.19
N GLU A 138 10.79 -7.80 7.68
CA GLU A 138 11.17 -6.45 7.29
C GLU A 138 11.32 -5.50 8.50
N PRO A 139 12.17 -4.46 8.39
CA PRO A 139 12.26 -3.43 9.42
C PRO A 139 11.02 -2.53 9.38
N LEU A 140 10.28 -2.47 10.49
CA LEU A 140 9.08 -1.63 10.64
C LEU A 140 9.44 -0.14 10.76
N ARG A 141 10.49 0.19 11.51
CA ARG A 141 10.81 1.55 11.93
C ARG A 141 10.97 2.55 10.79
N PRO A 142 11.66 2.27 9.68
CA PRO A 142 11.84 3.24 8.59
C PRO A 142 10.52 3.72 7.98
N THR A 143 9.54 2.81 7.82
CA THR A 143 8.23 3.17 7.30
C THR A 143 7.36 3.83 8.36
N PHE A 144 7.46 3.35 9.60
CA PHE A 144 6.71 3.91 10.73
C PHE A 144 7.05 5.38 10.99
N ASP A 145 8.31 5.78 10.89
CA ASP A 145 8.74 7.17 11.05
C ASP A 145 8.17 8.12 9.99
N LEU A 146 7.80 7.60 8.82
CA LEU A 146 7.30 8.40 7.71
C LEU A 146 5.78 8.46 7.64
N VAL A 147 5.09 7.36 7.94
CA VAL A 147 3.64 7.22 7.75
C VAL A 147 2.98 6.35 8.83
N PRO A 148 3.18 6.65 10.12
CA PRO A 148 2.64 5.83 11.22
C PRO A 148 1.12 5.67 11.15
N GLU A 149 0.42 6.68 10.65
CA GLU A 149 -1.03 6.70 10.50
C GLU A 149 -1.57 5.67 9.51
N MET A 150 -0.73 5.15 8.61
CA MET A 150 -1.12 4.15 7.63
C MET A 150 -0.84 2.72 8.09
N LEU A 151 -0.11 2.53 9.17
CA LEU A 151 0.28 1.20 9.62
C LEU A 151 -0.69 0.65 10.67
N CYS A 152 -0.94 -0.66 10.61
CA CYS A 152 -1.68 -1.39 11.62
C CYS A 152 -1.03 -2.74 11.90
N PHE A 153 -1.17 -3.20 13.15
CA PHE A 153 -0.54 -4.42 13.61
C PHE A 153 -1.11 -5.67 12.95
N SER A 154 -0.24 -6.59 12.58
CA SER A 154 -0.56 -7.99 12.28
C SER A 154 0.58 -8.89 12.73
N SER A 155 0.27 -10.09 13.20
CA SER A 155 1.26 -11.12 13.54
C SER A 155 1.50 -12.10 12.40
N ASP A 156 0.49 -12.23 11.55
CA ASP A 156 0.42 -13.26 10.50
C ASP A 156 0.68 -14.71 11.02
N TYR A 157 0.58 -14.90 12.34
CA TYR A 157 0.78 -16.20 12.96
C TYR A 157 -0.47 -17.09 12.76
N PRO A 158 -0.32 -18.38 12.38
CA PRO A 158 0.92 -19.20 12.35
C PRO A 158 1.53 -19.36 10.95
N HIS A 159 1.27 -18.45 10.03
CA HIS A 159 1.82 -18.50 8.67
C HIS A 159 3.35 -18.43 8.65
N VAL A 160 3.98 -18.83 7.53
CA VAL A 160 5.46 -18.98 7.45
C VAL A 160 6.18 -17.62 7.49
N GLU A 161 5.53 -16.55 7.06
CA GLU A 161 6.01 -15.16 7.12
C GLU A 161 5.75 -14.52 8.48
N GLY A 162 4.86 -15.13 9.27
CA GLY A 162 4.40 -14.62 10.56
C GLY A 162 5.29 -15.02 11.73
N THR A 163 4.93 -14.54 12.90
CA THR A 163 5.64 -14.90 14.13
C THR A 163 4.77 -14.78 15.37
N GLY A 164 4.91 -15.75 16.29
CA GLY A 164 4.30 -15.66 17.63
C GLY A 164 4.91 -14.56 18.52
N ASN A 165 6.05 -13.98 18.11
CA ASN A 165 6.74 -12.92 18.85
C ASN A 165 6.47 -11.52 18.27
N ALA A 166 5.47 -11.35 17.39
CA ALA A 166 5.22 -10.11 16.65
C ALA A 166 5.13 -8.87 17.57
N VAL A 167 4.42 -8.96 18.68
CA VAL A 167 4.30 -7.85 19.64
C VAL A 167 5.66 -7.46 20.20
N ALA A 168 6.47 -8.42 20.64
CA ALA A 168 7.79 -8.13 21.20
C ALA A 168 8.73 -7.48 20.18
N ILE A 169 8.67 -7.92 18.91
CA ILE A 169 9.44 -7.31 17.82
C ILE A 169 9.01 -5.87 17.58
N CYS A 170 7.70 -5.60 17.50
CA CYS A 170 7.17 -4.25 17.33
C CYS A 170 7.55 -3.34 18.52
N GLU A 171 7.36 -3.81 19.75
CA GLU A 171 7.72 -3.04 20.95
C GLU A 171 9.21 -2.71 21.01
N HIS A 172 10.07 -3.64 20.57
CA HIS A 172 11.51 -3.36 20.48
C HIS A 172 11.84 -2.26 19.45
N GLN A 173 11.19 -2.30 18.29
CA GLN A 173 11.43 -1.33 17.21
C GLN A 173 10.80 0.04 17.47
N LEU A 174 9.75 0.10 18.31
CA LEU A 174 8.93 1.30 18.57
C LEU A 174 9.06 1.79 20.02
N ASN A 175 10.08 1.38 20.76
CA ASN A 175 10.22 1.59 22.20
C ASN A 175 10.31 3.08 22.60
N ASP A 176 10.79 3.95 21.72
CA ASP A 176 10.94 5.40 21.89
C ASP A 176 9.79 6.20 21.25
N ILE A 177 8.83 5.53 20.62
CA ILE A 177 7.65 6.18 20.03
C ILE A 177 6.61 6.48 21.10
N ASP A 178 5.94 7.62 20.98
CA ASP A 178 4.84 8.03 21.85
C ASP A 178 3.80 6.92 22.05
N SER A 179 3.34 6.73 23.26
CA SER A 179 2.45 5.64 23.65
C SER A 179 1.08 5.68 22.94
N LEU A 180 0.55 6.88 22.65
CA LEU A 180 -0.73 7.03 21.94
C LEU A 180 -0.56 6.67 20.45
N VAL A 181 0.59 7.00 19.86
CA VAL A 181 0.89 6.63 18.47
C VAL A 181 1.04 5.12 18.36
N ARG A 182 1.75 4.47 19.31
CA ARG A 182 1.83 3.00 19.36
C ARG A 182 0.48 2.34 19.59
N ALA A 183 -0.33 2.86 20.49
CA ALA A 183 -1.67 2.34 20.74
C ALA A 183 -2.53 2.35 19.46
N LYS A 184 -2.46 3.41 18.66
CA LYS A 184 -3.17 3.49 17.38
C LYS A 184 -2.67 2.45 16.35
N PHE A 185 -1.38 2.10 16.37
CA PHE A 185 -0.86 1.04 15.54
C PHE A 185 -1.47 -0.32 15.89
N TYR A 186 -1.65 -0.61 17.19
CA TYR A 186 -2.23 -1.89 17.64
C TYR A 186 -3.76 -1.96 17.52
N SER A 187 -4.49 -0.85 17.70
CA SER A 187 -5.95 -0.84 17.79
C SER A 187 -6.68 0.01 16.75
N GLY A 188 -5.96 0.87 16.03
CA GLY A 188 -6.55 1.93 15.21
C GLY A 188 -7.39 1.47 14.00
N VAL A 189 -7.36 0.20 13.64
CA VAL A 189 -8.31 -0.38 12.67
C VAL A 189 -9.62 -0.72 13.36
N GLY A 190 -9.56 -1.31 14.56
CA GLY A 190 -10.75 -1.61 15.35
C GLY A 190 -11.63 -0.39 15.58
N ASP A 191 -11.02 0.73 15.98
CA ASP A 191 -11.74 2.01 16.18
C ASP A 191 -12.47 2.50 14.90
N ARG A 192 -11.95 2.19 13.72
CA ARG A 192 -12.55 2.61 12.43
C ARG A 192 -13.71 1.74 11.97
N ILE A 193 -13.70 0.46 12.33
CA ILE A 193 -14.70 -0.52 11.90
C ILE A 193 -15.65 -0.90 13.03
N GLY A 194 -15.58 -0.21 14.17
CA GLY A 194 -16.51 -0.36 15.28
C GLY A 194 -16.31 -1.62 16.12
N LEU A 195 -15.07 -2.11 16.23
CA LEU A 195 -14.68 -3.22 17.11
C LEU A 195 -14.11 -2.71 18.44
#